data_e0efea468ef24b3be3c4dfa76ecfd733
#
_entry.id   e0efea468ef24b3be3c4dfa76ecfd733
#
_cell.length_a   1.000
_cell.length_b   1.000
_cell.length_c   1.000
_cell.angle_alpha   90.00
_cell.angle_beta   90.00
_cell.angle_gamma   90.00
#
_symmetry.space_group_name_H-M   'P 1'
#
loop_
_entity.id
_entity.type
_entity.pdbx_description
1 polymer ?
#
loop_
_entity_poly.entity_id
_entity_poly.type
_entity_poly.pdbx_seq_one_letter_code
_entity_poly.pdbx_strand_id
1 'polypeptide(L)' 'MAQYKVNDMTCGGCAASITRAIKAVDGAALVEVDLPRHLVRVEPGSSSAGQIEGAIRDAGFTPAAST' A
#
# COMPACT_ATOMS: atom_id res chain seq x y z
N MET A 1 11.22 1.66 5.95
CA MET A 1 9.80 1.28 5.85
C MET A 1 9.00 2.43 5.28
N ALA A 2 8.20 2.16 4.26
CA ALA A 2 7.35 3.18 3.64
C ALA A 2 5.96 3.16 4.29
N GLN A 3 5.39 4.32 4.48
CA GLN A 3 4.06 4.46 5.05
C GLN A 3 3.24 5.42 4.20
N TYR A 4 2.02 5.03 3.87
CA TYR A 4 1.13 5.83 3.03
C TYR A 4 -0.21 6.01 3.71
N LYS A 5 -0.77 7.22 3.59
CA LYS A 5 -2.13 7.51 3.99
C LYS A 5 -3.03 7.30 2.77
N VAL A 6 -4.01 6.41 2.89
CA VAL A 6 -4.93 6.10 1.80
C VAL A 6 -6.36 6.34 2.29
N ASN A 7 -6.84 7.55 2.11
CA ASN A 7 -8.14 7.97 2.66
C ASN A 7 -9.34 7.29 2.00
N ASP A 8 -9.18 6.83 0.78
CA ASP A 8 -10.24 6.10 0.06
C ASP A 8 -10.23 4.59 0.31
N MET A 9 -9.38 4.12 1.22
CA MET A 9 -9.38 2.74 1.69
C MET A 9 -10.37 2.61 2.86
N THR A 10 -11.57 2.16 2.58
CA THR A 10 -12.67 2.19 3.56
C THR A 10 -13.16 0.82 4.01
N CYS A 11 -12.67 -0.27 3.46
CA CYS A 11 -13.15 -1.61 3.81
C CYS A 11 -12.04 -2.65 3.68
N GLY A 12 -12.30 -3.85 4.21
CA GLY A 12 -11.35 -4.95 4.14
C GLY A 12 -11.03 -5.40 2.71
N GLY A 13 -11.98 -5.27 1.78
CA GLY A 13 -11.75 -5.57 0.38
C GLY A 13 -10.76 -4.59 -0.26
N CYS A 14 -10.80 -3.33 0.15
CA CYS A 14 -9.84 -2.33 -0.29
C CYS A 14 -8.43 -2.68 0.20
N ALA A 15 -8.31 -3.05 1.47
CA ALA A 15 -7.03 -3.46 2.04
C ALA A 15 -6.45 -4.67 1.30
N ALA A 16 -7.28 -5.65 0.98
CA ALA A 16 -6.86 -6.84 0.24
C ALA A 16 -6.39 -6.47 -1.17
N SER A 17 -7.08 -5.56 -1.84
CA SER A 17 -6.71 -5.09 -3.18
C SER A 17 -5.34 -4.40 -3.17
N ILE A 18 -5.10 -3.53 -2.19
CA ILE A 18 -3.82 -2.83 -2.04
C ILE A 18 -2.71 -3.83 -1.77
N THR A 19 -2.91 -4.74 -0.83
CA THR A 19 -1.92 -5.75 -0.49
C THR A 19 -1.55 -6.59 -1.71
N ARG A 20 -2.56 -7.01 -2.46
CA ARG A 20 -2.36 -7.82 -3.66
C ARG A 20 -1.59 -7.06 -4.74
N ALA A 21 -1.93 -5.79 -4.94
CA ALA A 21 -1.25 -4.93 -5.91
C ALA A 21 0.23 -4.74 -5.55
N ILE A 22 0.53 -4.50 -4.28
CA ILE A 22 1.90 -4.32 -3.83
C ILE A 22 2.69 -5.62 -4.00
N LYS A 23 2.11 -6.74 -3.62
CA LYS A 23 2.79 -8.03 -3.75
C LYS A 23 2.98 -8.48 -5.21
N ALA A 24 2.16 -7.99 -6.12
CA ALA A 24 2.37 -8.24 -7.54
C ALA A 24 3.61 -7.51 -8.08
N VAL A 25 3.95 -6.37 -7.50
CA VAL A 25 5.15 -5.59 -7.86
C VAL A 25 6.36 -6.11 -7.11
N ASP A 26 6.18 -6.51 -5.84
CA ASP A 26 7.27 -6.95 -4.97
C ASP A 26 6.77 -8.08 -4.07
N GLY A 27 6.99 -9.32 -4.49
CA GLY A 27 6.54 -10.48 -3.73
C GLY A 27 7.21 -10.65 -2.37
N ALA A 28 8.35 -10.01 -2.15
CA ALA A 28 9.06 -10.05 -0.88
C ALA A 28 8.65 -8.92 0.07
N ALA A 29 7.78 -8.02 -0.36
CA ALA A 29 7.33 -6.90 0.47
C ALA A 29 6.44 -7.39 1.61
N LEU A 30 6.61 -6.79 2.77
CA LEU A 30 5.73 -6.99 3.91
C LEU A 30 4.75 -5.83 3.96
N VAL A 31 3.47 -6.13 3.96
CA VAL A 31 2.40 -5.13 3.90
C VAL A 31 1.55 -5.22 5.17
N GLU A 32 1.37 -4.09 5.83
CA GLU A 32 0.56 -3.99 7.02
C GLU A 32 -0.45 -2.87 6.81
N VAL A 33 -1.74 -3.16 7.00
CA VAL A 33 -2.82 -2.21 6.75
C VAL A 33 -3.55 -1.91 8.05
N ASP A 34 -3.73 -0.62 8.32
CA ASP A 34 -4.49 -0.12 9.45
C ASP A 34 -5.73 0.63 8.91
N LEU A 35 -6.85 -0.06 8.84
CA LEU A 35 -8.08 0.50 8.29
C LEU A 35 -8.61 1.70 9.08
N PRO A 36 -8.70 1.66 10.42
CA PRO A 36 -9.21 2.80 11.18
C PRO A 36 -8.41 4.09 10.95
N ARG A 37 -7.13 3.97 10.68
CA ARG A 37 -6.25 5.12 10.46
C ARG A 37 -5.99 5.41 8.99
N HIS A 38 -6.49 4.57 8.10
CA HIS A 38 -6.27 4.66 6.66
C HIS A 38 -4.77 4.63 6.29
N LEU A 39 -4.01 3.81 7.02
CA LEU A 39 -2.56 3.72 6.81
C LEU A 39 -2.18 2.38 6.18
N VAL A 40 -1.23 2.44 5.25
CA VAL A 40 -0.59 1.27 4.68
C VAL A 40 0.90 1.38 4.93
N ARG A 41 1.44 0.41 5.65
CA ARG A 41 2.87 0.34 5.95
C ARG A 41 3.48 -0.79 5.15
N VAL A 42 4.53 -0.48 4.42
CA VAL A 42 5.19 -1.45 3.55
C VAL A 42 6.67 -1.49 3.85
N GLU A 43 7.17 -2.68 4.07
CA GLU A 43 8.60 -2.93 4.13
C GLU A 43 9.00 -3.52 2.78
N PRO A 44 9.64 -2.74 1.88
CA PRO A 44 9.97 -3.22 0.55
C PRO A 44 11.00 -4.34 0.59
N GLY A 45 10.84 -5.32 -0.28
CA GLY A 45 11.86 -6.33 -0.51
C GLY A 45 12.91 -5.81 -1.48
N SER A 46 12.57 -5.73 -2.75
CA SER A 46 13.48 -5.27 -3.80
C SER A 46 12.98 -4.04 -4.56
N SER A 47 11.74 -3.60 -4.29
CA SER A 47 11.15 -2.46 -4.98
C SER A 47 11.47 -1.15 -4.29
N SER A 48 11.33 -0.04 -5.01
CA SER A 48 11.47 1.31 -4.46
C SER A 48 10.12 1.80 -3.93
N ALA A 49 10.16 2.88 -3.12
CA ALA A 49 8.94 3.52 -2.62
C ALA A 49 8.05 4.01 -3.77
N GLY A 50 8.63 4.50 -4.86
CA GLY A 50 7.86 4.93 -6.02
C GLY A 50 7.11 3.80 -6.70
N GLN A 51 7.69 2.60 -6.74
CA GLN A 51 7.02 1.42 -7.29
C GLN A 51 5.85 0.99 -6.41
N ILE A 52 6.01 1.04 -5.10
CA ILE A 52 4.94 0.72 -4.14
C ILE A 52 3.79 1.71 -4.30
N GLU A 53 4.11 3.00 -4.34
CA GLU A 53 3.11 4.05 -4.53
C GLU A 53 2.36 3.88 -5.85
N GLY A 54 3.09 3.58 -6.92
CA GLY A 54 2.48 3.31 -8.23
C GLY A 54 1.54 2.12 -8.20
N ALA A 55 1.90 1.07 -7.47
CA ALA A 55 1.04 -0.11 -7.31
C ALA A 55 -0.28 0.25 -6.63
N ILE A 56 -0.22 1.09 -5.59
CA ILE A 56 -1.43 1.53 -4.88
C ILE A 56 -2.31 2.35 -5.83
N ARG A 57 -1.72 3.25 -6.62
CA ARG A 57 -2.46 4.04 -7.60
C ARG A 57 -3.09 3.18 -8.69
N ASP A 58 -2.38 2.19 -9.16
CA ASP A 58 -2.87 1.25 -10.18
C ASP A 58 -4.05 0.44 -9.67
N ALA A 59 -4.13 0.22 -8.38
CA ALA A 59 -5.28 -0.44 -7.76
C ALA A 59 -6.51 0.46 -7.63
N GLY A 60 -6.41 1.73 -7.99
CA GLY A 60 -7.51 2.69 -7.96
C GLY A 60 -7.58 3.54 -6.70
N PHE A 61 -6.51 3.60 -5.93
CA PHE A 61 -6.45 4.37 -4.68
C PHE A 61 -5.52 5.55 -4.81
N THR A 62 -5.62 6.48 -3.86
CA THR A 62 -4.80 7.70 -3.85
C THR A 62 -3.88 7.68 -2.64
N PRO A 63 -2.64 7.20 -2.78
CA PRO A 63 -1.70 7.18 -1.66
C PRO A 63 -1.09 8.57 -1.43
N ALA A 64 -0.89 8.91 -0.17
CA ALA A 64 -0.15 10.10 0.23
C ALA A 64 0.99 9.64 1.13
N ALA A 65 2.21 10.00 0.80
CA ALA A 65 3.36 9.61 1.62
C ALA A 65 3.20 10.15 3.03
N SER A 66 3.42 9.27 4.02
CA SER A 66 3.29 9.61 5.43
C SER A 66 4.44 8.98 6.18
N THR A 67 5.23 9.77 6.85
CA THR A 67 6.36 9.31 7.63
C THR A 67 6.17 9.54 9.11
#